data_c12ee85561f03c45b743d3ca3cd20844
#
_entry.id   c12ee85561f03c45b743d3ca3cd20844
#
_cell.length_a   1.000
_cell.length_b   1.000
_cell.length_c   1.000
_cell.angle_alpha   90.00
_cell.angle_beta   90.00
_cell.angle_gamma   90.00
#
_symmetry.space_group_name_H-M   'P 1'
#
loop_
_entity.id
_entity.type
_entity.pdbx_description
1 polymer ?
#
loop_
_entity_poly.entity_id
_entity_poly.type
_entity_poly.pdbx_seq_one_letter_code
_entity_poly.pdbx_strand_id
1 'polypeptide(L)'
;AAGGSGCGAVMGSKNLKAVILDDTGCTPVEAKDKAKFREAVGALSKAILADPLGPAMKNIGTPVLVMMINSFGCFPTKNYSLGQFEGAEKISGEYMIELMKKRPNAQPSHRCMEGCIVSCSNVYTDEKGEVIVSGFEYETIGLMGSNCMIDDIDIIAHMNRVCNDVGVDTMDIGGAIAVAMEAGLLAWGDGKAALSLVREIGKATDRGVMIGNGCRFTGEKLGVKRIPHVKGQCLSAYDPRGLKGVGVTYSTSPMGADHTAGLVLPNPGNPSYNPGSPTGQGGPSQFLQTCMAGMDSLGLCMMAGMPLLDPVPQSTLISCVSAFTGEPLDENYLANLGTSALKAERKFNDAAGFTEKDDRLPRFFLEEKLPPSGNIFDVPEEEIDSVNRF
;
A
#
# COMPACT_ATOMS: atom_id res chain seq x y z
N ALA A 1 5.64 -5.53 12.93
CA ALA A 1 6.46 -4.35 12.64
C ALA A 1 5.56 -3.14 12.48
N ALA A 2 6.02 -1.97 12.90
CA ALA A 2 5.40 -0.71 12.56
C ALA A 2 5.91 -0.33 11.16
N GLY A 3 5.20 -0.85 10.14
CA GLY A 3 5.60 -0.94 8.73
C GLY A 3 5.95 0.37 8.01
N GLY A 4 5.68 0.47 6.73
CA GLY A 4 6.14 1.46 5.75
C GLY A 4 6.34 2.93 6.14
N SER A 5 5.73 3.43 7.21
CA SER A 5 5.88 4.82 7.70
C SER A 5 7.18 5.12 8.47
N GLY A 6 8.05 4.12 8.69
CA GLY A 6 9.29 4.29 9.45
C GLY A 6 9.15 4.41 10.96
N CYS A 7 7.94 4.32 11.52
CA CYS A 7 7.71 4.41 12.97
C CYS A 7 8.50 3.35 13.76
N GLY A 8 8.63 2.14 13.22
CA GLY A 8 9.43 1.07 13.82
C GLY A 8 10.92 1.41 13.91
N ALA A 9 11.48 2.08 12.90
CA ALA A 9 12.85 2.57 12.93
C ALA A 9 13.06 3.65 14.00
N VAL A 10 12.09 4.58 14.14
CA VAL A 10 12.08 5.60 15.21
C VAL A 10 12.03 4.93 16.59
N MET A 11 11.15 3.96 16.79
CA MET A 11 11.09 3.18 18.04
C MET A 11 12.43 2.50 18.33
N GLY A 12 13.01 1.82 17.35
CA GLY A 12 14.30 1.14 17.47
C GLY A 12 15.44 2.10 17.81
N SER A 13 15.49 3.29 17.19
CA SER A 13 16.50 4.31 17.50
C SER A 13 16.43 4.83 18.93
N LYS A 14 15.29 4.68 19.59
CA LYS A 14 15.02 5.07 20.98
C LYS A 14 15.05 3.87 21.94
N ASN A 15 15.47 2.70 21.47
CA ASN A 15 15.44 1.44 22.23
C ASN A 15 14.03 1.08 22.77
N LEU A 16 12.99 1.55 22.10
CA LEU A 16 11.60 1.24 22.44
C LEU A 16 11.16 -0.03 21.69
N LYS A 17 11.02 -1.14 22.40
CA LYS A 17 10.66 -2.44 21.81
C LYS A 17 9.17 -2.57 21.54
N ALA A 18 8.33 -2.12 22.45
CA ALA A 18 6.88 -2.25 22.34
C ALA A 18 6.17 -1.20 23.21
N VAL A 19 4.93 -0.89 22.86
CA VAL A 19 3.97 -0.17 23.69
C VAL A 19 2.84 -1.14 24.02
N ILE A 20 2.57 -1.35 25.29
CA ILE A 20 1.50 -2.21 25.77
C ILE A 20 0.42 -1.33 26.36
N LEU A 21 -0.80 -1.50 25.89
CA LEU A 21 -1.99 -0.84 26.42
C LEU A 21 -2.81 -1.87 27.21
N ASP A 22 -3.10 -1.57 28.45
CA ASP A 22 -4.01 -2.34 29.29
C ASP A 22 -5.21 -1.45 29.62
N ASP A 23 -6.37 -1.81 29.08
CA ASP A 23 -7.64 -1.10 29.26
C ASP A 23 -8.52 -1.71 30.37
N THR A 24 -7.98 -2.64 31.13
CA THR A 24 -8.68 -3.25 32.26
C THR A 24 -9.13 -2.18 33.27
N GLY A 25 -10.43 -2.07 33.45
CA GLY A 25 -11.03 -1.09 34.39
C GLY A 25 -11.17 0.33 33.82
N CYS A 26 -10.81 0.57 32.55
CA CYS A 26 -11.10 1.84 31.90
C CYS A 26 -12.61 2.02 31.67
N THR A 27 -13.09 3.24 31.84
CA THR A 27 -14.47 3.57 31.48
C THR A 27 -14.58 3.68 29.96
N PRO A 28 -15.47 2.90 29.31
CA PRO A 28 -15.67 3.03 27.88
C PRO A 28 -16.07 4.45 27.48
N VAL A 29 -15.50 4.95 26.39
CA VAL A 29 -15.95 6.22 25.81
C VAL A 29 -17.32 5.99 25.14
N GLU A 30 -18.29 6.82 25.51
CA GLU A 30 -19.66 6.69 25.01
C GLU A 30 -20.02 7.83 24.05
N ALA A 31 -20.79 7.48 23.01
CA ALA A 31 -21.34 8.49 22.10
C ALA A 31 -22.28 9.46 22.87
N LYS A 32 -22.19 10.75 22.53
CA LYS A 32 -23.04 11.79 23.12
C LYS A 32 -24.52 11.58 22.77
N ASP A 33 -24.80 11.20 21.52
CA ASP A 33 -26.13 10.78 21.08
C ASP A 33 -26.08 9.30 20.65
N LYS A 34 -26.32 8.41 21.62
CA LYS A 34 -26.26 6.96 21.41
C LYS A 34 -27.26 6.45 20.36
N ALA A 35 -28.42 7.09 20.25
CA ALA A 35 -29.48 6.67 19.31
C ALA A 35 -29.07 6.99 17.87
N LYS A 36 -28.70 8.24 17.61
CA LYS A 36 -28.20 8.67 16.30
C LYS A 36 -26.92 7.97 15.91
N PHE A 37 -26.00 7.78 16.85
CA PHE A 37 -24.74 7.05 16.58
C PHE A 37 -25.02 5.63 16.10
N ARG A 38 -25.91 4.88 16.77
CA ARG A 38 -26.28 3.52 16.37
C ARG A 38 -26.92 3.48 14.99
N GLU A 39 -27.81 4.43 14.69
CA GLU A 39 -28.44 4.56 13.38
C GLU A 39 -27.38 4.83 12.29
N ALA A 40 -26.51 5.82 12.50
CA ALA A 40 -25.46 6.20 11.56
C ALA A 40 -24.45 5.07 11.32
N VAL A 41 -24.02 4.35 12.36
CA VAL A 41 -23.14 3.17 12.23
C VAL A 41 -23.82 2.06 11.42
N GLY A 42 -25.13 1.85 11.61
CA GLY A 42 -25.89 0.89 10.82
C GLY A 42 -25.96 1.27 9.33
N ALA A 43 -26.13 2.55 9.02
CA ALA A 43 -26.12 3.07 7.65
C ALA A 43 -24.72 2.96 7.02
N LEU A 44 -23.68 3.36 7.76
CA LEU A 44 -22.28 3.27 7.33
C LEU A 44 -21.88 1.82 7.02
N SER A 45 -22.22 0.89 7.91
CA SER A 45 -21.93 -0.54 7.70
C SER A 45 -22.61 -1.08 6.44
N LYS A 46 -23.86 -0.69 6.17
CA LYS A 46 -24.56 -1.07 4.95
C LYS A 46 -23.88 -0.50 3.71
N ALA A 47 -23.43 0.74 3.75
CA ALA A 47 -22.73 1.39 2.63
C ALA A 47 -21.40 0.68 2.32
N ILE A 48 -20.59 0.35 3.34
CA ILE A 48 -19.35 -0.39 3.17
C ILE A 48 -19.60 -1.79 2.57
N LEU A 49 -20.61 -2.50 3.04
CA LEU A 49 -20.94 -3.85 2.56
C LEU A 49 -21.59 -3.87 1.16
N ALA A 50 -22.11 -2.73 0.71
CA ALA A 50 -22.70 -2.58 -0.63
C ALA A 50 -21.65 -2.29 -1.72
N ASP A 51 -20.38 -2.09 -1.36
CA ASP A 51 -19.31 -1.86 -2.32
C ASP A 51 -19.20 -3.02 -3.31
N PRO A 52 -19.18 -2.76 -4.63
CA PRO A 52 -19.07 -3.80 -5.66
C PRO A 52 -17.83 -4.69 -5.54
N LEU A 53 -16.74 -4.15 -5.01
CA LEU A 53 -15.50 -4.90 -4.76
C LEU A 53 -15.54 -5.69 -3.44
N GLY A 54 -16.49 -5.39 -2.56
CA GLY A 54 -16.63 -6.01 -1.24
C GLY A 54 -16.60 -7.54 -1.26
N PRO A 55 -17.37 -8.22 -2.14
CA PRO A 55 -17.31 -9.69 -2.24
C PRO A 55 -15.95 -10.23 -2.66
N ALA A 56 -15.25 -9.58 -3.60
CA ALA A 56 -13.91 -9.98 -4.03
C ALA A 56 -12.90 -9.76 -2.91
N MET A 57 -12.94 -8.62 -2.23
CA MET A 57 -12.09 -8.33 -1.08
C MET A 57 -12.30 -9.33 0.06
N LYS A 58 -13.54 -9.70 0.36
CA LYS A 58 -13.82 -10.69 1.40
C LYS A 58 -13.36 -12.10 1.04
N ASN A 59 -13.48 -12.51 -0.22
CA ASN A 59 -13.25 -13.90 -0.64
C ASN A 59 -11.81 -14.17 -1.08
N ILE A 60 -11.09 -13.14 -1.55
CA ILE A 60 -9.73 -13.26 -2.11
C ILE A 60 -8.76 -12.35 -1.36
N GLY A 61 -9.23 -11.20 -0.85
CA GLY A 61 -8.40 -10.17 -0.28
C GLY A 61 -7.75 -9.30 -1.35
N THR A 62 -6.79 -8.47 -0.94
CA THR A 62 -6.06 -7.59 -1.86
C THR A 62 -5.33 -8.33 -3.00
N PRO A 63 -4.93 -9.64 -2.88
CA PRO A 63 -4.34 -10.37 -4.00
C PRO A 63 -5.21 -10.48 -5.26
N VAL A 64 -6.53 -10.19 -5.19
CA VAL A 64 -7.39 -10.04 -6.39
C VAL A 64 -6.83 -9.02 -7.39
N LEU A 65 -6.04 -8.06 -6.92
CA LEU A 65 -5.42 -7.02 -7.75
C LEU A 65 -4.32 -7.56 -8.67
N VAL A 66 -3.72 -8.73 -8.39
CA VAL A 66 -2.63 -9.29 -9.21
C VAL A 66 -3.03 -9.39 -10.68
N MET A 67 -4.11 -10.12 -10.98
CA MET A 67 -4.54 -10.31 -12.36
C MET A 67 -5.10 -9.03 -12.97
N MET A 68 -5.76 -8.19 -12.18
CA MET A 68 -6.30 -6.92 -12.63
C MET A 68 -5.17 -5.97 -13.08
N ILE A 69 -4.19 -5.72 -12.24
CA ILE A 69 -3.07 -4.81 -12.54
C ILE A 69 -2.17 -5.38 -13.64
N ASN A 70 -1.97 -6.72 -13.66
CA ASN A 70 -1.27 -7.38 -14.75
C ASN A 70 -1.97 -7.17 -16.09
N SER A 71 -3.30 -7.26 -16.13
CA SER A 71 -4.08 -7.03 -17.36
C SER A 71 -4.02 -5.58 -17.85
N PHE A 72 -3.85 -4.62 -16.95
CA PHE A 72 -3.64 -3.21 -17.30
C PHE A 72 -2.23 -2.93 -17.84
N GLY A 73 -1.32 -3.90 -17.78
CA GLY A 73 0.08 -3.69 -18.17
C GLY A 73 0.85 -2.79 -17.19
N CYS A 74 0.43 -2.79 -15.91
CA CYS A 74 0.98 -1.93 -14.86
C CYS A 74 1.49 -2.71 -13.63
N PHE A 75 1.64 -4.04 -13.75
CA PHE A 75 2.15 -4.89 -12.69
C PHE A 75 3.68 -4.89 -12.73
N PRO A 76 4.36 -4.26 -11.75
CA PRO A 76 5.81 -4.13 -11.77
C PRO A 76 6.48 -5.49 -11.92
N THR A 77 7.32 -5.61 -12.93
CA THR A 77 8.00 -6.86 -13.27
C THR A 77 9.46 -6.55 -13.58
N LYS A 78 10.36 -7.37 -13.04
CA LYS A 78 11.80 -7.27 -13.26
C LYS A 78 12.33 -5.85 -12.97
N ASN A 79 12.23 -5.41 -11.73
CA ASN A 79 12.55 -4.05 -11.27
C ASN A 79 11.90 -2.96 -12.13
N TYR A 80 10.58 -3.05 -12.35
CA TYR A 80 9.81 -2.10 -13.19
C TYR A 80 10.29 -2.02 -14.64
N SER A 81 10.99 -3.04 -15.16
CA SER A 81 11.38 -3.08 -16.59
C SER A 81 10.20 -3.42 -17.49
N LEU A 82 9.25 -4.17 -16.97
CA LEU A 82 8.05 -4.64 -17.66
C LEU A 82 6.81 -4.34 -16.83
N GLY A 83 5.67 -4.17 -17.50
CA GLY A 83 4.37 -3.94 -16.85
C GLY A 83 3.50 -5.19 -16.78
N GLN A 84 3.97 -6.33 -17.28
CA GLN A 84 3.28 -7.61 -17.23
C GLN A 84 4.23 -8.74 -16.86
N PHE A 85 3.71 -9.67 -16.07
CA PHE A 85 4.43 -10.85 -15.62
C PHE A 85 3.76 -12.11 -16.18
N GLU A 86 4.50 -12.93 -16.93
CA GLU A 86 4.00 -14.17 -17.49
C GLU A 86 3.59 -15.20 -16.43
N GLY A 87 4.28 -15.17 -15.27
CA GLY A 87 3.98 -16.03 -14.12
C GLY A 87 2.85 -15.53 -13.20
N ALA A 88 2.12 -14.46 -13.57
CA ALA A 88 1.13 -13.82 -12.71
C ALA A 88 0.04 -14.77 -12.21
N GLU A 89 -0.41 -15.71 -13.03
CA GLU A 89 -1.42 -16.71 -12.64
C GLU A 89 -0.98 -17.54 -11.43
N LYS A 90 0.32 -17.91 -11.36
CA LYS A 90 0.89 -18.74 -10.27
C LYS A 90 1.03 -18.01 -8.94
N ILE A 91 0.92 -16.68 -8.95
CA ILE A 91 0.98 -15.83 -7.76
C ILE A 91 -0.30 -15.01 -7.61
N SER A 92 -1.36 -15.34 -8.36
CA SER A 92 -2.64 -14.65 -8.30
C SER A 92 -3.41 -14.96 -7.01
N GLY A 93 -4.33 -14.07 -6.66
CA GLY A 93 -5.23 -14.30 -5.54
C GLY A 93 -6.12 -15.52 -5.74
N GLU A 94 -6.57 -15.76 -6.96
CA GLU A 94 -7.36 -16.91 -7.35
C GLU A 94 -6.61 -18.22 -7.10
N TYR A 95 -5.36 -18.30 -7.56
CA TYR A 95 -4.49 -19.45 -7.33
C TYR A 95 -4.18 -19.64 -5.85
N MET A 96 -3.91 -18.56 -5.13
CA MET A 96 -3.71 -18.58 -3.68
C MET A 96 -4.91 -19.20 -2.96
N ILE A 97 -6.12 -18.78 -3.29
CA ILE A 97 -7.35 -19.31 -2.69
C ILE A 97 -7.55 -20.82 -3.02
N GLU A 98 -7.21 -21.23 -4.24
CA GLU A 98 -7.27 -22.66 -4.61
C GLU A 98 -6.31 -23.52 -3.76
N LEU A 99 -5.12 -23.04 -3.49
CA LEU A 99 -4.18 -23.69 -2.58
C LEU A 99 -4.73 -23.72 -1.15
N MET A 100 -5.22 -22.60 -0.67
CA MET A 100 -5.74 -22.47 0.70
C MET A 100 -6.93 -23.39 0.96
N LYS A 101 -7.81 -23.64 -0.04
CA LYS A 101 -8.91 -24.58 0.08
C LYS A 101 -8.46 -26.04 0.30
N LYS A 102 -7.25 -26.36 -0.12
CA LYS A 102 -6.65 -27.71 0.00
C LYS A 102 -5.80 -27.87 1.26
N ARG A 103 -5.44 -26.77 1.92
CA ARG A 103 -4.52 -26.75 3.06
C ARG A 103 -5.28 -26.65 4.38
N PRO A 104 -4.92 -27.47 5.38
CA PRO A 104 -5.55 -27.39 6.71
C PRO A 104 -5.29 -26.02 7.35
N ASN A 105 -6.22 -25.58 8.18
CA ASN A 105 -6.15 -24.33 8.98
C ASN A 105 -6.01 -23.03 8.17
N ALA A 106 -5.98 -23.07 6.85
CA ALA A 106 -5.96 -21.85 6.03
C ALA A 106 -7.29 -21.10 6.14
N GLN A 107 -7.22 -19.77 6.18
CA GLN A 107 -8.40 -18.90 6.27
C GLN A 107 -8.36 -17.87 5.15
N PRO A 108 -9.10 -18.08 4.06
CA PRO A 108 -9.16 -17.12 2.94
C PRO A 108 -9.73 -15.75 3.30
N SER A 109 -10.61 -15.72 4.31
CA SER A 109 -11.21 -14.50 4.84
C SER A 109 -10.91 -14.40 6.33
N HIS A 110 -10.16 -13.40 6.72
CA HIS A 110 -9.74 -13.18 8.10
C HIS A 110 -9.91 -11.72 8.48
N ARG A 111 -10.23 -11.48 9.75
CA ARG A 111 -10.33 -10.13 10.32
C ARG A 111 -8.98 -9.75 10.90
N CYS A 112 -8.33 -8.73 10.35
CA CYS A 112 -7.06 -8.22 10.90
C CYS A 112 -7.24 -7.51 12.25
N MET A 113 -8.48 -7.09 12.57
CA MET A 113 -8.85 -6.52 13.85
C MET A 113 -10.26 -6.93 14.25
N GLU A 114 -10.56 -6.91 15.54
CA GLU A 114 -11.90 -7.18 16.06
C GLU A 114 -12.91 -6.15 15.53
N GLY A 115 -14.12 -6.62 15.19
CA GLY A 115 -15.20 -5.78 14.64
C GLY A 115 -15.08 -5.46 13.15
N CYS A 116 -14.00 -5.83 12.47
CA CYS A 116 -13.86 -5.60 11.03
C CYS A 116 -14.97 -6.30 10.24
N ILE A 117 -15.71 -5.52 9.42
CA ILE A 117 -16.81 -6.03 8.58
C ILE A 117 -16.35 -6.42 7.16
N VAL A 118 -15.21 -5.91 6.70
CA VAL A 118 -14.66 -6.17 5.35
C VAL A 118 -14.03 -7.55 5.29
N SER A 119 -13.24 -7.94 6.31
CA SER A 119 -12.58 -9.25 6.41
C SER A 119 -11.71 -9.60 5.20
N CYS A 120 -10.94 -8.64 4.67
CA CYS A 120 -10.13 -8.77 3.46
C CYS A 120 -8.76 -9.43 3.70
N SER A 121 -8.38 -9.73 4.93
CA SER A 121 -7.12 -10.41 5.22
C SER A 121 -7.26 -11.93 5.16
N ASN A 122 -6.16 -12.65 5.34
CA ASN A 122 -6.09 -14.09 5.22
C ASN A 122 -5.09 -14.70 6.23
N VAL A 123 -5.16 -16.04 6.41
CA VAL A 123 -4.14 -16.82 7.09
C VAL A 123 -3.67 -17.91 6.13
N TYR A 124 -2.45 -17.75 5.62
CA TYR A 124 -1.86 -18.66 4.66
C TYR A 124 -1.01 -19.72 5.36
N THR A 125 -1.26 -21.00 5.02
CA THR A 125 -0.63 -22.15 5.67
C THR A 125 0.15 -22.98 4.65
N ASP A 126 1.01 -23.87 5.14
CA ASP A 126 1.65 -24.91 4.34
C ASP A 126 0.72 -26.12 4.14
N GLU A 127 1.21 -27.16 3.45
CA GLU A 127 0.48 -28.41 3.20
C GLU A 127 0.14 -29.20 4.49
N LYS A 128 0.86 -28.94 5.59
CA LYS A 128 0.60 -29.57 6.90
C LYS A 128 -0.35 -28.75 7.77
N GLY A 129 -0.73 -27.55 7.32
CA GLY A 129 -1.57 -26.62 8.06
C GLY A 129 -0.82 -25.75 9.06
N GLU A 130 0.51 -25.71 9.00
CA GLU A 130 1.31 -24.75 9.78
C GLU A 130 1.22 -23.37 9.16
N VAL A 131 0.97 -22.35 9.99
CA VAL A 131 0.84 -20.97 9.53
C VAL A 131 2.18 -20.45 9.01
N ILE A 132 2.24 -20.15 7.72
CA ILE A 132 3.39 -19.44 7.12
C ILE A 132 3.26 -17.96 7.46
N VAL A 133 2.13 -17.33 7.10
CA VAL A 133 1.92 -15.89 7.31
C VAL A 133 0.43 -15.58 7.48
N SER A 134 0.14 -14.56 8.28
CA SER A 134 -1.18 -13.92 8.36
C SER A 134 -1.11 -12.54 7.73
N GLY A 135 -2.07 -12.21 6.87
CA GLY A 135 -2.02 -11.00 6.06
C GLY A 135 -1.02 -11.12 4.90
N PHE A 136 -1.26 -12.07 3.99
CA PHE A 136 -0.48 -12.21 2.75
C PHE A 136 -1.16 -11.38 1.67
N GLU A 137 -0.63 -10.18 1.45
CA GLU A 137 -1.28 -9.11 0.71
C GLU A 137 -0.66 -8.87 -0.68
N TYR A 138 -1.40 -8.18 -1.55
CA TYR A 138 -1.04 -7.88 -2.93
C TYR A 138 0.34 -7.22 -3.07
N GLU A 139 0.65 -6.24 -2.23
CA GLU A 139 1.91 -5.50 -2.30
C GLU A 139 3.13 -6.39 -2.12
N THR A 140 3.07 -7.30 -1.15
CA THR A 140 4.13 -8.29 -0.92
C THR A 140 4.27 -9.23 -2.12
N ILE A 141 3.13 -9.71 -2.65
CA ILE A 141 3.12 -10.62 -3.80
C ILE A 141 3.70 -9.93 -5.03
N GLY A 142 3.33 -8.69 -5.29
CA GLY A 142 3.84 -7.93 -6.43
C GLY A 142 5.34 -7.66 -6.33
N LEU A 143 5.78 -7.12 -5.19
CA LEU A 143 7.16 -6.66 -5.07
C LEU A 143 8.18 -7.78 -4.81
N MET A 144 7.80 -8.84 -4.08
CA MET A 144 8.66 -10.02 -3.89
C MET A 144 8.46 -11.09 -4.96
N GLY A 145 7.35 -11.04 -5.73
CA GLY A 145 7.04 -11.95 -6.82
C GLY A 145 7.43 -11.38 -8.18
N SER A 146 6.50 -10.76 -8.88
CA SER A 146 6.70 -10.27 -10.26
C SER A 146 7.88 -9.30 -10.40
N ASN A 147 8.06 -8.39 -9.47
CA ASN A 147 9.18 -7.43 -9.49
C ASN A 147 10.54 -8.10 -9.38
N CYS A 148 10.61 -9.31 -8.79
CA CYS A 148 11.79 -10.18 -8.69
C CYS A 148 11.77 -11.35 -9.69
N MET A 149 10.76 -11.44 -10.59
CA MET A 149 10.54 -12.57 -11.50
C MET A 149 10.30 -13.92 -10.80
N ILE A 150 9.82 -13.92 -9.54
CA ILE A 150 9.55 -15.13 -8.75
C ILE A 150 8.07 -15.50 -8.91
N ASP A 151 7.80 -16.72 -9.37
CA ASP A 151 6.45 -17.27 -9.59
C ASP A 151 6.07 -18.41 -8.62
N ASP A 152 6.80 -18.52 -7.51
CA ASP A 152 6.52 -19.49 -6.43
C ASP A 152 5.91 -18.75 -5.23
N ILE A 153 4.58 -18.89 -5.08
CA ILE A 153 3.81 -18.19 -4.05
C ILE A 153 4.20 -18.62 -2.62
N ASP A 154 4.63 -19.87 -2.41
CA ASP A 154 5.07 -20.35 -1.10
C ASP A 154 6.40 -19.71 -0.70
N ILE A 155 7.32 -19.57 -1.63
CA ILE A 155 8.59 -18.85 -1.39
C ILE A 155 8.32 -17.38 -1.04
N ILE A 156 7.40 -16.73 -1.75
CA ILE A 156 7.02 -15.34 -1.45
C ILE A 156 6.42 -15.24 -0.04
N ALA A 157 5.52 -16.17 0.33
CA ALA A 157 4.94 -16.22 1.67
C ALA A 157 6.01 -16.42 2.77
N HIS A 158 7.00 -17.28 2.52
CA HIS A 158 8.12 -17.46 3.44
C HIS A 158 9.01 -16.21 3.57
N MET A 159 9.24 -15.45 2.48
CA MET A 159 9.95 -14.17 2.56
C MET A 159 9.14 -13.16 3.37
N ASN A 160 7.83 -13.07 3.17
CA ASN A 160 6.94 -12.25 3.99
C ASN A 160 7.03 -12.61 5.48
N ARG A 161 7.01 -13.91 5.81
CA ARG A 161 7.16 -14.39 7.19
C ARG A 161 8.45 -13.89 7.81
N VAL A 162 9.58 -14.03 7.11
CA VAL A 162 10.88 -13.56 7.62
C VAL A 162 10.87 -12.05 7.84
N CYS A 163 10.33 -11.26 6.93
CA CYS A 163 10.20 -9.81 7.10
C CYS A 163 9.39 -9.44 8.35
N ASN A 164 8.27 -10.13 8.58
CA ASN A 164 7.46 -9.93 9.77
C ASN A 164 8.22 -10.27 11.07
N ASP A 165 8.96 -11.40 11.06
CA ASP A 165 9.72 -11.87 12.23
C ASP A 165 10.88 -10.93 12.59
N VAL A 166 11.54 -10.33 11.59
CA VAL A 166 12.67 -9.39 11.83
C VAL A 166 12.24 -7.93 11.89
N GLY A 167 11.00 -7.62 11.52
CA GLY A 167 10.41 -6.29 11.65
C GLY A 167 10.82 -5.31 10.54
N VAL A 168 10.92 -5.78 9.29
CA VAL A 168 11.16 -4.95 8.10
C VAL A 168 9.95 -4.92 7.17
N ASP A 169 9.84 -3.86 6.37
CA ASP A 169 8.76 -3.70 5.40
C ASP A 169 8.93 -4.62 4.18
N THR A 170 7.88 -5.35 3.82
CA THR A 170 7.92 -6.31 2.70
C THR A 170 8.05 -5.63 1.34
N MET A 171 7.47 -4.43 1.18
CA MET A 171 7.54 -3.67 -0.07
C MET A 171 8.97 -3.19 -0.33
N ASP A 172 9.56 -2.56 0.67
CA ASP A 172 10.91 -2.02 0.56
C ASP A 172 11.96 -3.12 0.39
N ILE A 173 11.80 -4.25 1.10
CA ILE A 173 12.66 -5.43 0.92
C ILE A 173 12.46 -6.07 -0.46
N GLY A 174 11.23 -6.14 -0.97
CA GLY A 174 10.95 -6.62 -2.35
C GLY A 174 11.67 -5.77 -3.39
N GLY A 175 11.60 -4.44 -3.26
CA GLY A 175 12.37 -3.50 -4.08
C GLY A 175 13.87 -3.68 -3.93
N ALA A 176 14.39 -3.87 -2.72
CA ALA A 176 15.81 -4.09 -2.46
C ALA A 176 16.32 -5.39 -3.11
N ILE A 177 15.53 -6.47 -3.09
CA ILE A 177 15.87 -7.73 -3.77
C ILE A 177 15.89 -7.52 -5.29
N ALA A 178 14.90 -6.85 -5.87
CA ALA A 178 14.85 -6.58 -7.30
C ALA A 178 16.07 -5.75 -7.76
N VAL A 179 16.43 -4.73 -7.01
CA VAL A 179 17.65 -3.93 -7.24
C VAL A 179 18.93 -4.76 -7.12
N ALA A 180 18.99 -5.68 -6.15
CA ALA A 180 20.11 -6.60 -5.99
C ALA A 180 20.20 -7.59 -7.16
N MET A 181 19.08 -8.05 -7.71
CA MET A 181 19.01 -8.87 -8.93
C MET A 181 19.50 -8.09 -10.15
N GLU A 182 19.09 -6.81 -10.28
CA GLU A 182 19.56 -5.94 -11.35
C GLU A 182 21.08 -5.71 -11.29
N ALA A 183 21.64 -5.61 -10.10
CA ALA A 183 23.09 -5.54 -9.89
C ALA A 183 23.84 -6.87 -10.14
N GLY A 184 23.11 -7.96 -10.41
CA GLY A 184 23.70 -9.29 -10.62
C GLY A 184 24.13 -10.02 -9.34
N LEU A 185 23.70 -9.55 -8.16
CA LEU A 185 23.96 -10.23 -6.90
C LEU A 185 23.19 -11.56 -6.78
N LEU A 186 21.99 -11.62 -7.39
CA LEU A 186 21.13 -12.78 -7.51
C LEU A 186 20.66 -12.91 -8.95
N ALA A 187 20.39 -14.15 -9.38
CA ALA A 187 19.72 -14.37 -10.67
C ALA A 187 18.23 -13.99 -10.58
N TRP A 188 17.67 -13.44 -11.66
CA TRP A 188 16.24 -13.18 -11.75
C TRP A 188 15.44 -14.48 -11.59
N GLY A 189 14.39 -14.45 -10.76
CA GLY A 189 13.52 -15.59 -10.50
C GLY A 189 14.07 -16.62 -9.51
N ASP A 190 15.29 -16.45 -8.99
CA ASP A 190 15.85 -17.36 -7.98
C ASP A 190 15.26 -17.06 -6.59
N GLY A 191 14.04 -17.54 -6.39
CA GLY A 191 13.33 -17.36 -5.13
C GLY A 191 14.02 -17.98 -3.91
N LYS A 192 14.75 -19.09 -4.11
CA LYS A 192 15.50 -19.74 -3.00
C LYS A 192 16.67 -18.88 -2.55
N ALA A 193 17.43 -18.33 -3.48
CA ALA A 193 18.52 -17.40 -3.15
C ALA A 193 17.97 -16.11 -2.53
N ALA A 194 16.86 -15.57 -3.05
CA ALA A 194 16.17 -14.42 -2.46
C ALA A 194 15.73 -14.67 -1.01
N LEU A 195 15.06 -15.79 -0.73
CA LEU A 195 14.66 -16.17 0.63
C LEU A 195 15.88 -16.34 1.56
N SER A 196 16.98 -16.90 1.04
CA SER A 196 18.24 -17.02 1.81
C SER A 196 18.79 -15.64 2.16
N LEU A 197 18.78 -14.69 1.23
CA LEU A 197 19.25 -13.33 1.43
C LEU A 197 18.37 -12.57 2.46
N VAL A 198 17.04 -12.71 2.38
CA VAL A 198 16.12 -12.10 3.36
C VAL A 198 16.39 -12.63 4.78
N ARG A 199 16.70 -13.93 4.93
CA ARG A 199 17.08 -14.51 6.22
C ARG A 199 18.39 -13.96 6.80
N GLU A 200 19.26 -13.39 5.97
CA GLU A 200 20.48 -12.74 6.42
C GLU A 200 20.22 -11.43 7.16
N ILE A 201 19.06 -10.78 6.96
CA ILE A 201 18.65 -9.56 7.68
C ILE A 201 18.63 -9.84 9.19
N GLY A 202 17.94 -10.91 9.61
CA GLY A 202 17.88 -11.30 11.01
C GLY A 202 19.20 -11.76 11.63
N LYS A 203 20.21 -12.09 10.77
CA LYS A 203 21.55 -12.45 11.19
C LYS A 203 22.53 -11.27 11.19
N ALA A 204 22.07 -10.11 10.72
CA ALA A 204 22.88 -8.89 10.57
C ALA A 204 24.22 -9.12 9.83
N THR A 205 24.24 -9.98 8.79
CA THR A 205 25.40 -10.09 7.90
C THR A 205 25.53 -8.80 7.09
N ASP A 206 26.71 -8.54 6.48
CA ASP A 206 26.90 -7.33 5.64
C ASP A 206 25.85 -7.22 4.53
N ARG A 207 25.50 -8.33 3.87
CA ARG A 207 24.45 -8.36 2.86
C ARG A 207 23.07 -8.19 3.48
N GLY A 208 22.82 -8.83 4.62
CA GLY A 208 21.56 -8.70 5.37
C GLY A 208 21.33 -7.26 5.83
N VAL A 209 22.34 -6.60 6.37
CA VAL A 209 22.28 -5.18 6.74
C VAL A 209 22.03 -4.31 5.51
N MET A 210 22.70 -4.56 4.39
CA MET A 210 22.49 -3.81 3.16
C MET A 210 21.04 -3.89 2.69
N ILE A 211 20.49 -5.10 2.53
CA ILE A 211 19.12 -5.32 2.07
C ILE A 211 18.10 -4.80 3.10
N GLY A 212 18.37 -5.00 4.40
CA GLY A 212 17.50 -4.57 5.49
C GLY A 212 17.37 -3.04 5.62
N ASN A 213 18.27 -2.27 5.02
CA ASN A 213 18.18 -0.81 4.91
C ASN A 213 17.34 -0.35 3.69
N GLY A 214 16.72 -1.26 2.98
CA GLY A 214 15.72 -0.98 1.95
C GLY A 214 16.27 -0.74 0.56
N CYS A 215 15.34 -0.45 -0.34
CA CYS A 215 15.55 -0.35 -1.77
C CYS A 215 16.58 0.73 -2.14
N ARG A 216 16.40 1.96 -1.62
CA ARG A 216 17.29 3.08 -1.89
C ARG A 216 18.71 2.79 -1.49
N PHE A 217 18.92 2.43 -0.23
CA PHE A 217 20.28 2.17 0.30
C PHE A 217 20.97 1.04 -0.47
N THR A 218 20.24 -0.04 -0.75
CA THR A 218 20.77 -1.17 -1.52
C THR A 218 21.20 -0.74 -2.92
N GLY A 219 20.40 0.03 -3.62
CA GLY A 219 20.70 0.49 -4.96
C GLY A 219 21.89 1.44 -5.02
N GLU A 220 21.96 2.41 -4.12
CA GLU A 220 23.10 3.32 -3.98
C GLU A 220 24.40 2.54 -3.68
N LYS A 221 24.32 1.57 -2.77
CA LYS A 221 25.47 0.74 -2.38
C LYS A 221 26.00 -0.14 -3.52
N LEU A 222 25.10 -0.65 -4.36
CA LEU A 222 25.43 -1.51 -5.50
C LEU A 222 25.68 -0.72 -6.81
N GLY A 223 25.51 0.60 -6.80
CA GLY A 223 25.70 1.46 -7.97
C GLY A 223 24.63 1.28 -9.06
N VAL A 224 23.44 0.81 -8.70
CA VAL A 224 22.31 0.65 -9.62
C VAL A 224 21.71 2.01 -9.92
N LYS A 225 21.33 2.25 -11.20
CA LYS A 225 20.71 3.52 -11.61
C LYS A 225 19.19 3.50 -11.46
N ARG A 226 18.58 2.32 -11.61
CA ARG A 226 17.12 2.13 -11.52
C ARG A 226 16.72 1.80 -10.09
N ILE A 227 16.56 2.81 -9.27
CA ILE A 227 16.13 2.65 -7.89
C ILE A 227 14.71 3.23 -7.78
N PRO A 228 13.67 2.38 -7.66
CA PRO A 228 12.27 2.83 -7.64
C PRO A 228 11.88 3.34 -6.25
N HIS A 229 12.20 4.60 -5.94
CA HIS A 229 11.82 5.22 -4.67
C HIS A 229 11.46 6.70 -4.82
N VAL A 230 10.64 7.22 -3.92
CA VAL A 230 10.45 8.66 -3.70
C VAL A 230 10.63 8.95 -2.22
N LYS A 231 11.37 9.99 -1.87
CA LYS A 231 11.72 10.36 -0.49
C LYS A 231 12.33 9.21 0.35
N GLY A 232 12.94 8.23 -0.33
CA GLY A 232 13.57 7.05 0.31
C GLY A 232 12.66 5.83 0.44
N GLN A 233 11.36 5.95 0.23
CA GLN A 233 10.42 4.84 0.25
C GLN A 233 10.30 4.18 -1.12
N CYS A 234 10.38 2.84 -1.18
CA CYS A 234 10.18 2.08 -2.41
C CYS A 234 8.76 2.28 -2.97
N LEU A 235 8.62 2.33 -4.30
CA LEU A 235 7.31 2.35 -4.94
C LEU A 235 6.55 1.06 -4.64
N SER A 236 5.23 1.19 -4.51
CA SER A 236 4.29 0.07 -4.36
C SER A 236 4.06 -0.63 -5.70
N ALA A 237 3.35 -1.75 -5.70
CA ALA A 237 3.21 -2.64 -6.85
C ALA A 237 2.30 -2.12 -7.97
N TYR A 238 2.40 -0.83 -8.31
CA TYR A 238 1.69 -0.18 -9.41
C TYR A 238 2.65 0.65 -10.24
N ASP A 239 2.78 0.34 -11.54
CA ASP A 239 3.70 1.09 -12.40
C ASP A 239 3.13 2.46 -12.76
N PRO A 240 3.82 3.56 -12.41
CA PRO A 240 3.31 4.92 -12.59
C PRO A 240 3.24 5.36 -14.05
N ARG A 241 3.88 4.64 -14.98
CA ARG A 241 3.83 4.96 -16.41
C ARG A 241 2.48 4.62 -17.03
N GLY A 242 1.79 3.61 -16.50
CA GLY A 242 0.45 3.24 -16.95
C GLY A 242 -0.67 3.74 -16.03
N LEU A 243 -0.35 3.99 -14.76
CA LEU A 243 -1.25 4.54 -13.74
C LEU A 243 -0.70 5.90 -13.27
N LYS A 244 -0.79 6.91 -14.15
CA LYS A 244 -0.11 8.19 -13.94
C LYS A 244 -0.63 8.97 -12.73
N GLY A 245 -1.92 8.84 -12.39
CA GLY A 245 -2.46 9.40 -11.16
C GLY A 245 -1.83 8.82 -9.89
N VAL A 246 -1.51 7.51 -9.90
CA VAL A 246 -0.74 6.88 -8.82
C VAL A 246 0.69 7.43 -8.78
N GLY A 247 1.30 7.67 -9.96
CA GLY A 247 2.62 8.30 -10.06
C GLY A 247 2.65 9.72 -9.48
N VAL A 248 1.58 10.49 -9.66
CA VAL A 248 1.41 11.81 -9.02
C VAL A 248 1.32 11.66 -7.50
N THR A 249 0.55 10.69 -7.00
CA THR A 249 0.47 10.40 -5.55
C THR A 249 1.84 10.01 -5.00
N TYR A 250 2.58 9.11 -5.64
CA TYR A 250 3.95 8.74 -5.22
C TYR A 250 4.88 9.93 -5.12
N SER A 251 4.78 10.86 -6.08
CA SER A 251 5.60 12.07 -6.10
C SER A 251 5.26 13.00 -4.94
N THR A 252 3.97 13.26 -4.73
CA THR A 252 3.48 14.37 -3.91
C THR A 252 3.08 14.00 -2.48
N SER A 253 2.85 12.71 -2.19
CA SER A 253 2.55 12.27 -0.81
C SER A 253 3.66 12.69 0.16
N PRO A 254 3.30 13.24 1.33
CA PRO A 254 4.28 13.63 2.34
C PRO A 254 5.19 12.48 2.79
N MET A 255 4.69 11.26 2.79
CA MET A 255 5.43 10.07 3.20
C MET A 255 6.38 9.54 2.13
N GLY A 256 6.18 9.89 0.86
CA GLY A 256 6.94 9.37 -0.28
C GLY A 256 6.10 8.45 -1.16
N ALA A 257 6.70 7.41 -1.75
CA ALA A 257 6.04 6.52 -2.71
C ALA A 257 5.00 5.58 -2.06
N ASP A 258 3.97 6.16 -1.48
CA ASP A 258 2.89 5.43 -0.81
C ASP A 258 1.60 5.42 -1.64
N HIS A 259 1.07 4.22 -1.93
CA HIS A 259 -0.20 4.04 -2.62
C HIS A 259 -1.41 4.28 -1.69
N THR A 260 -1.25 4.05 -0.38
CA THR A 260 -2.35 4.21 0.57
C THR A 260 -2.73 5.67 0.79
N ALA A 261 -1.82 6.59 0.49
CA ALA A 261 -2.10 8.02 0.48
C ALA A 261 -3.14 8.43 -0.57
N GLY A 262 -3.26 7.68 -1.69
CA GLY A 262 -4.25 7.97 -2.73
C GLY A 262 -4.07 7.08 -3.97
N LEU A 263 -4.74 5.94 -4.00
CA LEU A 263 -4.65 4.96 -5.08
C LEU A 263 -5.60 5.32 -6.24
N VAL A 264 -5.10 6.06 -7.22
CA VAL A 264 -5.88 6.51 -8.40
C VAL A 264 -5.95 5.40 -9.44
N LEU A 265 -6.95 4.54 -9.33
CA LEU A 265 -7.23 3.46 -10.29
C LEU A 265 -8.34 3.83 -11.27
N PRO A 266 -8.43 3.14 -12.43
CA PRO A 266 -9.59 3.22 -13.30
C PRO A 266 -10.88 2.95 -12.52
N ASN A 267 -11.84 3.86 -12.65
CA ASN A 267 -13.13 3.75 -11.97
C ASN A 267 -14.24 3.54 -13.01
N PRO A 268 -14.99 2.43 -12.98
CA PRO A 268 -16.13 2.22 -13.87
C PRO A 268 -17.20 3.33 -13.79
N GLY A 269 -17.31 4.00 -12.64
CA GLY A 269 -18.19 5.15 -12.44
C GLY A 269 -17.72 6.43 -13.14
N ASN A 270 -16.46 6.50 -13.56
CA ASN A 270 -15.90 7.59 -14.34
C ASN A 270 -15.16 7.06 -15.60
N PRO A 271 -15.88 6.64 -16.63
CA PRO A 271 -15.28 6.07 -17.84
C PRO A 271 -14.49 7.09 -18.66
N SER A 272 -14.61 8.37 -18.38
CA SER A 272 -13.82 9.42 -19.03
C SER A 272 -12.41 9.56 -18.45
N TYR A 273 -12.15 9.02 -17.26
CA TYR A 273 -10.81 9.03 -16.67
C TYR A 273 -9.89 8.07 -17.41
N ASN A 274 -8.83 8.60 -18.01
CA ASN A 274 -7.79 7.82 -18.66
C ASN A 274 -6.53 7.79 -17.78
N PRO A 275 -6.20 6.65 -17.15
CA PRO A 275 -5.04 6.55 -16.23
C PRO A 275 -3.69 6.72 -16.93
N GLY A 276 -3.64 6.50 -18.25
CA GLY A 276 -2.43 6.69 -19.08
C GLY A 276 -2.30 8.09 -19.71
N SER A 277 -3.28 8.99 -19.48
CA SER A 277 -3.19 10.36 -20.00
C SER A 277 -2.08 11.15 -19.32
N PRO A 278 -1.31 11.98 -20.05
CA PRO A 278 -0.33 12.86 -19.45
C PRO A 278 -0.96 14.02 -18.63
N THR A 279 -2.25 14.27 -18.82
CA THR A 279 -2.96 15.39 -18.15
C THR A 279 -4.21 14.90 -17.44
N GLY A 280 -4.68 15.68 -16.45
CA GLY A 280 -5.88 15.37 -15.66
C GLY A 280 -5.62 14.38 -14.53
N GLN A 281 -4.38 14.21 -14.09
CA GLN A 281 -3.97 13.26 -13.05
C GLN A 281 -3.86 13.92 -11.66
N GLY A 282 -3.52 15.20 -11.61
CA GLY A 282 -3.30 15.94 -10.36
C GLY A 282 -4.56 16.08 -9.50
N GLY A 283 -5.68 16.45 -10.12
CA GLY A 283 -6.96 16.61 -9.41
C GLY A 283 -7.45 15.33 -8.70
N PRO A 284 -7.56 14.19 -9.39
CA PRO A 284 -7.90 12.92 -8.75
C PRO A 284 -6.93 12.52 -7.63
N SER A 285 -5.62 12.72 -7.83
CA SER A 285 -4.62 12.44 -6.80
C SER A 285 -4.81 13.32 -5.56
N GLN A 286 -4.97 14.65 -5.73
CA GLN A 286 -5.22 15.57 -4.62
C GLN A 286 -6.50 15.20 -3.85
N PHE A 287 -7.58 14.91 -4.56
CA PHE A 287 -8.85 14.50 -3.95
C PHE A 287 -8.65 13.26 -3.08
N LEU A 288 -8.03 12.21 -3.63
CA LEU A 288 -7.82 10.97 -2.88
C LEU A 288 -6.89 11.16 -1.70
N GLN A 289 -5.76 11.90 -1.85
CA GLN A 289 -4.86 12.19 -0.75
C GLN A 289 -5.59 12.94 0.38
N THR A 290 -6.43 13.91 0.04
CA THR A 290 -7.22 14.65 1.03
C THR A 290 -8.21 13.73 1.74
N CYS A 291 -8.95 12.89 1.01
CA CYS A 291 -9.90 11.96 1.61
C CYS A 291 -9.20 10.92 2.50
N MET A 292 -8.11 10.32 2.03
CA MET A 292 -7.35 9.33 2.81
C MET A 292 -6.77 9.94 4.08
N ALA A 293 -6.14 11.10 4.01
CA ALA A 293 -5.62 11.78 5.20
C ALA A 293 -6.70 12.11 6.24
N GLY A 294 -7.92 12.45 5.77
CA GLY A 294 -9.08 12.64 6.65
C GLY A 294 -9.53 11.34 7.32
N MET A 295 -9.59 10.25 6.55
CA MET A 295 -9.97 8.92 7.05
C MET A 295 -8.92 8.35 8.03
N ASP A 296 -7.64 8.48 7.71
CA ASP A 296 -6.52 8.06 8.57
C ASP A 296 -6.53 8.81 9.89
N SER A 297 -6.84 10.12 9.86
CA SER A 297 -7.00 10.95 11.07
C SER A 297 -8.15 10.48 11.97
N LEU A 298 -9.16 9.81 11.40
CA LEU A 298 -10.25 9.17 12.13
C LEU A 298 -9.96 7.72 12.53
N GLY A 299 -8.79 7.17 12.16
CA GLY A 299 -8.42 5.78 12.41
C GLY A 299 -9.19 4.76 11.55
N LEU A 300 -9.69 5.16 10.38
CA LEU A 300 -10.38 4.28 9.45
C LEU A 300 -9.38 3.55 8.55
N CYS A 301 -9.63 2.26 8.35
CA CYS A 301 -8.87 1.46 7.38
C CYS A 301 -9.25 1.86 5.94
N MET A 302 -8.25 1.95 5.05
CA MET A 302 -8.42 2.23 3.63
C MET A 302 -9.50 1.35 2.97
N MET A 303 -9.52 0.04 3.25
CA MET A 303 -10.50 -0.89 2.66
C MET A 303 -11.94 -0.61 3.10
N ALA A 304 -12.14 -0.04 4.29
CA ALA A 304 -13.44 0.45 4.75
C ALA A 304 -13.71 1.88 4.24
N GLY A 305 -12.66 2.62 3.92
CA GLY A 305 -12.73 4.01 3.45
C GLY A 305 -13.04 4.14 1.95
N MET A 306 -12.63 3.19 1.11
CA MET A 306 -12.86 3.28 -0.34
C MET A 306 -14.32 3.53 -0.73
N PRO A 307 -15.32 2.84 -0.15
CA PRO A 307 -16.73 3.16 -0.42
C PRO A 307 -17.16 4.56 0.02
N LEU A 308 -16.41 5.18 0.93
CA LEU A 308 -16.73 6.51 1.48
C LEU A 308 -16.22 7.67 0.60
N LEU A 309 -15.60 7.36 -0.54
CA LEU A 309 -15.27 8.36 -1.56
C LEU A 309 -16.53 8.90 -2.24
N ASP A 310 -17.63 8.16 -2.22
CA ASP A 310 -18.91 8.62 -2.69
C ASP A 310 -19.61 9.53 -1.66
N PRO A 311 -20.29 10.60 -2.10
CA PRO A 311 -20.89 11.60 -1.19
C PRO A 311 -21.89 11.03 -0.18
N VAL A 312 -22.69 10.03 -0.57
CA VAL A 312 -23.73 9.48 0.32
C VAL A 312 -23.11 8.65 1.46
N PRO A 313 -22.24 7.66 1.21
CA PRO A 313 -21.50 7.00 2.29
C PRO A 313 -20.66 7.96 3.13
N GLN A 314 -20.03 8.97 2.52
CA GLN A 314 -19.23 9.96 3.24
C GLN A 314 -20.09 10.74 4.26
N SER A 315 -21.31 11.14 3.89
CA SER A 315 -22.21 11.84 4.81
C SER A 315 -22.63 10.98 6.02
N THR A 316 -22.71 9.65 5.84
CA THR A 316 -22.99 8.75 6.98
C THR A 316 -21.82 8.65 7.94
N LEU A 317 -20.57 8.69 7.46
CA LEU A 317 -19.39 8.77 8.30
C LEU A 317 -19.39 10.06 9.13
N ILE A 318 -19.64 11.21 8.50
CA ILE A 318 -19.72 12.50 9.19
C ILE A 318 -20.82 12.47 10.26
N SER A 319 -21.96 11.85 9.96
CA SER A 319 -23.04 11.67 10.93
C SER A 319 -22.63 10.79 12.13
N CYS A 320 -21.83 9.74 11.90
CA CYS A 320 -21.27 8.93 13.00
C CYS A 320 -20.39 9.78 13.90
N VAL A 321 -19.47 10.55 13.34
CA VAL A 321 -18.54 11.39 14.11
C VAL A 321 -19.33 12.47 14.88
N SER A 322 -20.28 13.14 14.24
CA SER A 322 -21.13 14.15 14.87
C SER A 322 -21.95 13.58 16.04
N ALA A 323 -22.58 12.44 15.87
CA ALA A 323 -23.34 11.79 16.93
C ALA A 323 -22.45 11.29 18.08
N PHE A 324 -21.22 10.88 17.78
CA PHE A 324 -20.26 10.44 18.78
C PHE A 324 -19.74 11.61 19.62
N THR A 325 -19.30 12.68 18.97
CA THR A 325 -18.70 13.86 19.63
C THR A 325 -19.72 14.81 20.22
N GLY A 326 -20.96 14.83 19.67
CA GLY A 326 -22.00 15.82 19.99
C GLY A 326 -21.82 17.15 19.26
N GLU A 327 -20.80 17.26 18.39
CA GLU A 327 -20.51 18.48 17.62
C GLU A 327 -21.28 18.47 16.29
N PRO A 328 -21.88 19.59 15.87
CA PRO A 328 -22.46 19.71 14.53
C PRO A 328 -21.34 19.78 13.50
N LEU A 329 -21.29 18.81 12.60
CA LEU A 329 -20.31 18.73 11.52
C LEU A 329 -20.98 18.91 10.17
N ASP A 330 -20.35 19.66 9.27
CA ASP A 330 -20.83 19.88 7.90
C ASP A 330 -20.22 18.91 6.88
N GLU A 331 -20.67 18.98 5.66
CA GLU A 331 -20.23 18.15 4.55
C GLU A 331 -18.73 18.29 4.20
N ASN A 332 -18.10 19.40 4.59
CA ASN A 332 -16.68 19.66 4.32
C ASN A 332 -15.76 19.10 5.42
N TYR A 333 -16.31 18.54 6.48
CA TYR A 333 -15.56 18.11 7.66
C TYR A 333 -14.39 17.19 7.29
N LEU A 334 -14.62 16.14 6.48
CA LEU A 334 -13.58 15.18 6.10
C LEU A 334 -12.50 15.83 5.24
N ALA A 335 -12.88 16.66 4.27
CA ALA A 335 -11.95 17.39 3.42
C ALA A 335 -11.11 18.40 4.23
N ASN A 336 -11.72 19.11 5.17
CA ASN A 336 -11.02 20.05 6.04
C ASN A 336 -10.04 19.33 6.98
N LEU A 337 -10.43 18.18 7.52
CA LEU A 337 -9.58 17.36 8.36
C LEU A 337 -8.36 16.85 7.58
N GLY A 338 -8.58 16.28 6.39
CA GLY A 338 -7.51 15.80 5.53
C GLY A 338 -6.56 16.90 5.05
N THR A 339 -7.10 18.01 4.61
CA THR A 339 -6.31 19.20 4.23
C THR A 339 -5.45 19.69 5.38
N SER A 340 -6.01 19.71 6.60
CA SER A 340 -5.26 20.15 7.79
C SER A 340 -4.12 19.18 8.13
N ALA A 341 -4.36 17.87 8.00
CA ALA A 341 -3.34 16.85 8.19
C ALA A 341 -2.20 17.00 7.16
N LEU A 342 -2.55 17.05 5.86
CA LEU A 342 -1.57 17.19 4.78
C LEU A 342 -0.73 18.49 4.91
N LYS A 343 -1.34 19.61 5.29
CA LYS A 343 -0.60 20.86 5.58
C LYS A 343 0.38 20.70 6.73
N ALA A 344 -0.01 19.98 7.79
CA ALA A 344 0.87 19.75 8.93
C ALA A 344 2.05 18.85 8.56
N GLU A 345 1.79 17.79 7.79
CA GLU A 345 2.83 16.86 7.30
C GLU A 345 3.79 17.55 6.33
N ARG A 346 3.28 18.37 5.40
CA ARG A 346 4.12 19.18 4.49
C ARG A 346 5.00 20.15 5.28
N LYS A 347 4.45 20.85 6.25
CA LYS A 347 5.23 21.75 7.13
C LYS A 347 6.33 21.01 7.87
N PHE A 348 6.07 19.77 8.31
CA PHE A 348 7.09 18.92 8.91
C PHE A 348 8.20 18.60 7.92
N ASN A 349 7.84 18.19 6.69
CA ASN A 349 8.81 17.88 5.64
C ASN A 349 9.67 19.09 5.27
N ASP A 350 9.06 20.27 5.12
CA ASP A 350 9.80 21.53 4.88
C ASP A 350 10.83 21.80 5.97
N ALA A 351 10.44 21.62 7.24
CA ALA A 351 11.33 21.77 8.39
C ALA A 351 12.44 20.68 8.42
N ALA A 352 12.19 19.50 7.85
CA ALA A 352 13.17 18.44 7.69
C ALA A 352 14.09 18.63 6.45
N GLY A 353 13.84 19.66 5.65
CA GLY A 353 14.66 20.02 4.49
C GLY A 353 14.20 19.44 3.15
N PHE A 354 13.04 18.79 3.08
CA PHE A 354 12.44 18.39 1.82
C PHE A 354 11.90 19.61 1.05
N THR A 355 11.92 19.51 -0.26
CA THR A 355 11.50 20.57 -1.19
C THR A 355 10.66 19.99 -2.32
N GLU A 356 10.10 20.82 -3.19
CA GLU A 356 9.40 20.39 -4.41
C GLU A 356 10.26 19.49 -5.32
N LYS A 357 11.60 19.57 -5.22
CA LYS A 357 12.51 18.69 -5.98
C LYS A 357 12.45 17.24 -5.52
N ASP A 358 12.04 17.01 -4.28
CA ASP A 358 11.87 15.68 -3.70
C ASP A 358 10.50 15.05 -4.08
N ASP A 359 9.59 15.87 -4.62
CA ASP A 359 8.28 15.47 -5.11
C ASP A 359 8.33 14.99 -6.57
N ARG A 360 9.29 14.15 -6.90
CA ARG A 360 9.51 13.65 -8.28
C ARG A 360 9.77 12.15 -8.31
N LEU A 361 9.26 11.51 -9.35
CA LEU A 361 9.63 10.12 -9.64
C LEU A 361 11.08 10.00 -10.10
N PRO A 362 11.73 8.84 -9.88
CA PRO A 362 13.03 8.54 -10.46
C PRO A 362 13.01 8.69 -11.99
N ARG A 363 14.11 9.24 -12.52
CA ARG A 363 14.24 9.66 -13.91
C ARG A 363 13.95 8.57 -14.94
N PHE A 364 14.23 7.31 -14.63
CA PHE A 364 13.98 6.20 -15.55
C PHE A 364 12.49 6.02 -15.88
N PHE A 365 11.55 6.39 -14.99
CA PHE A 365 10.12 6.36 -15.30
C PHE A 365 9.71 7.42 -16.34
N LEU A 366 10.47 8.51 -16.46
CA LEU A 366 10.23 9.56 -17.44
C LEU A 366 10.87 9.24 -18.79
N GLU A 367 11.91 8.41 -18.83
CA GLU A 367 12.72 8.16 -20.02
C GLU A 367 12.49 6.78 -20.65
N GLU A 368 12.21 5.77 -19.83
CA GLU A 368 12.08 4.39 -20.30
C GLU A 368 10.63 4.00 -20.55
N LYS A 369 10.36 3.54 -21.76
CA LYS A 369 9.03 3.06 -22.15
C LYS A 369 8.69 1.76 -21.43
N LEU A 370 7.48 1.67 -20.90
CA LEU A 370 6.95 0.47 -20.25
C LEU A 370 6.37 -0.50 -21.29
N PRO A 371 6.94 -1.69 -21.51
CA PRO A 371 6.28 -2.73 -22.27
C PRO A 371 5.08 -3.34 -21.47
N PRO A 372 3.95 -3.67 -22.10
CA PRO A 372 3.72 -3.59 -23.56
C PRO A 372 3.14 -2.25 -24.02
N SER A 373 2.73 -1.34 -23.14
CA SER A 373 1.99 -0.12 -23.48
C SER A 373 2.84 0.90 -24.25
N GLY A 374 4.15 0.92 -24.04
CA GLY A 374 5.06 1.94 -24.56
C GLY A 374 4.98 3.29 -23.85
N ASN A 375 4.23 3.38 -22.77
CA ASN A 375 4.07 4.62 -22.01
C ASN A 375 5.33 4.98 -21.22
N ILE A 376 5.50 6.28 -20.98
CA ILE A 376 6.41 6.87 -19.97
C ILE A 376 5.57 7.68 -18.98
N PHE A 377 6.18 8.08 -17.88
CA PHE A 377 5.56 9.05 -16.97
C PHE A 377 5.88 10.46 -17.46
N ASP A 378 4.91 11.10 -18.08
CA ASP A 378 5.02 12.39 -18.76
C ASP A 378 3.97 13.41 -18.27
N VAL A 379 3.53 13.28 -17.00
CA VAL A 379 2.67 14.28 -16.35
C VAL A 379 3.46 15.59 -16.19
N PRO A 380 2.91 16.75 -16.63
CA PRO A 380 3.59 18.03 -16.49
C PRO A 380 3.93 18.39 -15.04
N GLU A 381 5.10 18.99 -14.83
CA GLU A 381 5.55 19.39 -13.49
C GLU A 381 4.57 20.35 -12.80
N GLU A 382 3.97 21.28 -13.56
CA GLU A 382 2.99 22.22 -13.03
C GLU A 382 1.74 21.50 -12.48
N GLU A 383 1.35 20.38 -13.09
CA GLU A 383 0.22 19.59 -12.61
C GLU A 383 0.59 18.83 -11.33
N ILE A 384 1.81 18.28 -11.24
CA ILE A 384 2.33 17.65 -10.03
C ILE A 384 2.40 18.67 -8.88
N ASP A 385 2.98 19.85 -9.14
CA ASP A 385 3.17 20.91 -8.13
C ASP A 385 1.82 21.50 -7.66
N SER A 386 0.77 21.40 -8.48
CA SER A 386 -0.55 21.89 -8.11
C SER A 386 -1.21 21.09 -7.00
N VAL A 387 -0.85 19.82 -6.83
CA VAL A 387 -1.46 18.89 -5.85
C VAL A 387 -1.31 19.37 -4.42
N ASN A 388 -0.19 20.03 -4.10
CA ASN A 388 0.10 20.51 -2.74
C ASN A 388 -0.32 21.97 -2.49
N ARG A 389 -1.07 22.58 -3.42
CA ARG A 389 -1.64 23.93 -3.27
C ARG A 389 -3.04 23.85 -2.67
N PHE A 390 -3.11 23.68 -1.34
CA PHE A 390 -4.36 23.59 -0.56
C PHE A 390 -4.87 24.98 -0.14
#